data_21ebbed2059164a0ba9848e3cad115cf
#
_entry.id   21ebbed2059164a0ba9848e3cad115cf
#
_cell.length_a   1.000
_cell.length_b   1.000
_cell.length_c   1.000
_cell.angle_alpha   90.00
_cell.angle_beta   90.00
_cell.angle_gamma   90.00
#
_symmetry.space_group_name_H-M   'P 1'
#
loop_
_entity.id
_entity.type
_entity.pdbx_description
1 polymer ?
#
loop_
_entity_poly.entity_id
_entity_poly.type
_entity_poly.pdbx_seq_one_letter_code
_entity_poly.pdbx_strand_id
1 'polypeptide(L)'
;MSKKVVVAFSGGLDTSYTVMKLTQDGWDVYAACANTGGFSAEQLKTNEENAYKLGAKAYVTLDVTQEYYEKSLKYMIFGNVLRNNCYPISVSSERIFQAIAIARYAKEIGADAIAHGSTGAGNDQIRFDMTFLVMAPGVEIITLTRDKKLTRKEEVDYLNEHGFFADFTKLKYSYNVGIWGTSICGGELLDPTQGLPEDAYLKHVTAKEQESLLKIQFEKGEIVGVNDEKFDDRVKAIQKIEEIGASYAIGRDANVGDTIIGIKGRVGFEAAAPKLIIEAHRLLEKSTLSKWQQYWKDQVANWYGMFLHESQYLEPVMPDIEAMLTSSQRNVTGTAILKLRPYGFETVGIDSINDLTKSKLGEYGETQTGWTADEAKGFIKVSSTPLRVYYGIHPNER
;
A
#
# COMPACT_ATOMS: atom_id res chain seq x y z
N MET A 1 20.71 -26.48 -24.72
CA MET A 1 19.45 -26.36 -23.97
C MET A 1 18.94 -24.95 -24.22
N SER A 2 17.63 -24.77 -24.44
CA SER A 2 17.03 -23.44 -24.51
C SER A 2 17.22 -22.71 -23.17
N LYS A 3 17.47 -21.39 -23.24
CA LYS A 3 17.57 -20.57 -22.04
C LYS A 3 16.18 -20.42 -21.38
N LYS A 4 16.15 -20.41 -20.06
CA LYS A 4 14.90 -20.24 -19.27
C LYS A 4 14.69 -18.78 -18.92
N VAL A 5 13.46 -18.29 -19.08
CA VAL A 5 13.06 -16.95 -18.61
C VAL A 5 11.80 -17.04 -17.77
N VAL A 6 11.81 -16.37 -16.61
CA VAL A 6 10.60 -16.14 -15.82
C VAL A 6 10.00 -14.79 -16.21
N VAL A 7 8.74 -14.79 -16.64
CA VAL A 7 7.99 -13.55 -16.93
C VAL A 7 7.09 -13.20 -15.78
N ALA A 8 7.24 -12.00 -15.22
CA ALA A 8 6.30 -11.41 -14.26
C ALA A 8 4.95 -11.18 -14.96
N PHE A 9 4.06 -12.17 -14.91
CA PHE A 9 2.87 -12.25 -15.72
C PHE A 9 1.61 -11.85 -14.96
N SER A 10 0.96 -10.80 -15.41
CA SER A 10 -0.30 -10.31 -14.82
C SER A 10 -1.54 -10.60 -15.68
N GLY A 11 -1.36 -11.16 -16.88
CA GLY A 11 -2.43 -11.31 -17.87
C GLY A 11 -2.76 -10.02 -18.65
N GLY A 12 -2.07 -8.92 -18.37
CA GLY A 12 -2.20 -7.66 -19.10
C GLY A 12 -1.51 -7.68 -20.47
N LEU A 13 -1.72 -6.64 -21.28
CA LEU A 13 -1.20 -6.51 -22.64
C LEU A 13 0.32 -6.70 -22.71
N ASP A 14 1.07 -5.86 -22.00
CA ASP A 14 2.53 -5.81 -22.05
C ASP A 14 3.17 -7.16 -21.65
N THR A 15 2.59 -7.82 -20.63
CA THR A 15 3.09 -9.13 -20.18
C THR A 15 2.68 -10.27 -21.12
N SER A 16 1.51 -10.19 -21.78
CA SER A 16 1.07 -11.14 -22.81
C SER A 16 1.98 -11.05 -24.04
N TYR A 17 2.27 -9.82 -24.49
CA TYR A 17 3.25 -9.59 -25.54
C TYR A 17 4.62 -10.19 -25.18
N THR A 18 5.09 -9.93 -23.97
CA THR A 18 6.41 -10.41 -23.49
C THR A 18 6.48 -11.93 -23.52
N VAL A 19 5.47 -12.65 -23.03
CA VAL A 19 5.42 -14.12 -23.04
C VAL A 19 5.49 -14.64 -24.47
N MET A 20 4.62 -14.15 -25.36
CA MET A 20 4.57 -14.60 -26.75
C MET A 20 5.88 -14.33 -27.49
N LYS A 21 6.39 -13.11 -27.36
CA LYS A 21 7.63 -12.72 -28.06
C LYS A 21 8.83 -13.55 -27.62
N LEU A 22 9.02 -13.75 -26.31
CA LEU A 22 10.13 -14.56 -25.80
C LEU A 22 10.01 -16.04 -26.20
N THR A 23 8.78 -16.58 -26.22
CA THR A 23 8.54 -17.94 -26.73
C THR A 23 8.96 -18.08 -28.19
N GLN A 24 8.62 -17.12 -29.04
CA GLN A 24 9.02 -17.13 -30.46
C GLN A 24 10.52 -16.90 -30.66
N ASP A 25 11.16 -16.16 -29.75
CA ASP A 25 12.61 -15.97 -29.74
C ASP A 25 13.37 -17.22 -29.22
N GLY A 26 12.64 -18.32 -28.90
CA GLY A 26 13.22 -19.60 -28.54
C GLY A 26 13.56 -19.79 -27.06
N TRP A 27 13.02 -18.96 -26.19
CA TRP A 27 13.14 -19.12 -24.75
C TRP A 27 12.17 -20.16 -24.21
N ASP A 28 12.59 -20.90 -23.20
CA ASP A 28 11.68 -21.67 -22.32
C ASP A 28 11.03 -20.69 -21.34
N VAL A 29 9.80 -20.26 -21.63
CA VAL A 29 9.10 -19.22 -20.86
C VAL A 29 8.31 -19.83 -19.70
N TYR A 30 8.55 -19.34 -18.49
CA TYR A 30 7.82 -19.64 -17.26
C TYR A 30 7.04 -18.40 -16.84
N ALA A 31 5.72 -18.43 -17.00
CA ALA A 31 4.86 -17.30 -16.60
C ALA A 31 4.56 -17.38 -15.10
N ALA A 32 4.95 -16.37 -14.33
CA ALA A 32 4.75 -16.30 -12.88
C ALA A 32 3.82 -15.15 -12.51
N CYS A 33 2.64 -15.47 -11.98
CA CYS A 33 1.67 -14.51 -11.48
C CYS A 33 1.81 -14.38 -9.95
N ALA A 34 2.37 -13.28 -9.46
CA ALA A 34 2.46 -13.02 -8.03
C ALA A 34 1.16 -12.35 -7.55
N ASN A 35 0.35 -13.10 -6.79
CA ASN A 35 -0.93 -12.67 -6.27
C ASN A 35 -0.79 -12.03 -4.89
N THR A 36 -1.13 -10.75 -4.81
CA THR A 36 -1.20 -9.92 -3.59
C THR A 36 -2.63 -9.68 -3.12
N GLY A 37 -3.55 -10.58 -3.49
CA GLY A 37 -4.97 -10.51 -3.11
C GLY A 37 -5.84 -9.69 -4.08
N GLY A 38 -5.31 -9.33 -5.25
CA GLY A 38 -6.03 -8.57 -6.26
C GLY A 38 -6.75 -9.41 -7.31
N PHE A 39 -6.46 -10.72 -7.41
CA PHE A 39 -7.04 -11.61 -8.40
C PHE A 39 -8.09 -12.53 -7.79
N SER A 40 -9.24 -12.68 -8.45
CA SER A 40 -10.19 -13.73 -8.15
C SER A 40 -9.68 -15.09 -8.66
N ALA A 41 -10.23 -16.19 -8.12
CA ALA A 41 -9.89 -17.53 -8.59
C ALA A 41 -10.16 -17.73 -10.09
N GLU A 42 -11.20 -17.09 -10.62
CA GLU A 42 -11.55 -17.13 -12.05
C GLU A 42 -10.51 -16.37 -12.89
N GLN A 43 -10.07 -15.20 -12.43
CA GLN A 43 -9.01 -14.44 -13.09
C GLN A 43 -7.69 -15.18 -13.11
N LEU A 44 -7.30 -15.83 -12.00
CA LEU A 44 -6.08 -16.65 -11.95
C LEU A 44 -6.13 -17.81 -12.93
N LYS A 45 -7.29 -18.48 -13.04
CA LYS A 45 -7.51 -19.55 -14.02
C LYS A 45 -7.43 -19.03 -15.46
N THR A 46 -8.04 -17.89 -15.75
CA THR A 46 -7.94 -17.24 -17.06
C THR A 46 -6.51 -16.86 -17.40
N ASN A 47 -5.75 -16.35 -16.44
CA ASN A 47 -4.34 -16.02 -16.61
C ASN A 47 -3.51 -17.28 -16.95
N GLU A 48 -3.76 -18.40 -16.27
CA GLU A 48 -3.11 -19.68 -16.57
C GLU A 48 -3.40 -20.14 -17.98
N GLU A 49 -4.69 -20.17 -18.38
CA GLU A 49 -5.09 -20.56 -19.73
C GLU A 49 -4.46 -19.68 -20.81
N ASN A 50 -4.42 -18.36 -20.56
CA ASN A 50 -3.80 -17.41 -21.48
C ASN A 50 -2.29 -17.56 -21.56
N ALA A 51 -1.60 -17.81 -20.44
CA ALA A 51 -0.17 -18.06 -20.45
C ALA A 51 0.21 -19.23 -21.36
N TYR A 52 -0.53 -20.35 -21.30
CA TYR A 52 -0.30 -21.49 -22.18
C TYR A 52 -0.65 -21.19 -23.64
N LYS A 53 -1.73 -20.44 -23.92
CA LYS A 53 -2.07 -20.00 -25.29
C LYS A 53 -0.98 -19.09 -25.90
N LEU A 54 -0.31 -18.29 -25.06
CA LEU A 54 0.81 -17.44 -25.47
C LEU A 54 2.12 -18.20 -25.67
N GLY A 55 2.15 -19.50 -25.35
CA GLY A 55 3.28 -20.39 -25.57
C GLY A 55 4.16 -20.59 -24.33
N ALA A 56 3.74 -20.18 -23.15
CA ALA A 56 4.48 -20.46 -21.93
C ALA A 56 4.63 -21.97 -21.71
N LYS A 57 5.84 -22.39 -21.32
CA LYS A 57 6.14 -23.78 -20.97
C LYS A 57 5.51 -24.22 -19.65
N ALA A 58 5.40 -23.27 -18.72
CA ALA A 58 4.75 -23.47 -17.43
C ALA A 58 4.14 -22.15 -16.93
N TYR A 59 3.12 -22.29 -16.08
CA TYR A 59 2.53 -21.18 -15.33
C TYR A 59 2.54 -21.51 -13.84
N VAL A 60 2.73 -20.49 -13.00
CA VAL A 60 2.63 -20.60 -11.56
C VAL A 60 1.94 -19.36 -10.97
N THR A 61 1.02 -19.59 -10.04
CA THR A 61 0.53 -18.54 -9.15
C THR A 61 1.34 -18.55 -7.86
N LEU A 62 2.02 -17.47 -7.55
CA LEU A 62 2.75 -17.24 -6.32
C LEU A 62 1.84 -16.44 -5.37
N ASP A 63 1.21 -17.11 -4.41
CA ASP A 63 0.41 -16.39 -3.40
C ASP A 63 1.35 -15.77 -2.36
N VAL A 64 1.37 -14.45 -2.32
CA VAL A 64 2.21 -13.67 -1.41
C VAL A 64 1.37 -12.84 -0.41
N THR A 65 0.07 -13.07 -0.33
CA THR A 65 -0.86 -12.27 0.49
C THR A 65 -0.47 -12.23 1.96
N GLN A 66 -0.16 -13.38 2.56
CA GLN A 66 0.24 -13.47 3.96
C GLN A 66 1.64 -12.87 4.19
N GLU A 67 2.60 -13.16 3.30
CA GLU A 67 3.93 -12.56 3.40
C GLU A 67 3.87 -11.03 3.26
N TYR A 68 3.05 -10.52 2.36
CA TYR A 68 2.84 -9.09 2.17
C TYR A 68 2.22 -8.44 3.42
N TYR A 69 1.25 -9.10 4.06
CA TYR A 69 0.74 -8.62 5.34
C TYR A 69 1.85 -8.59 6.40
N GLU A 70 2.51 -9.72 6.66
CA GLU A 70 3.47 -9.87 7.76
C GLU A 70 4.71 -8.99 7.60
N LYS A 71 5.13 -8.74 6.36
CA LYS A 71 6.38 -8.04 6.07
C LYS A 71 6.19 -6.57 5.71
N SER A 72 4.95 -6.13 5.42
CA SER A 72 4.70 -4.75 5.02
C SER A 72 3.43 -4.16 5.61
N LEU A 73 2.24 -4.71 5.34
CA LEU A 73 0.99 -4.07 5.72
C LEU A 73 0.85 -3.89 7.22
N LYS A 74 1.33 -4.85 8.01
CA LYS A 74 1.39 -4.75 9.46
C LYS A 74 2.12 -3.48 9.91
N TYR A 75 3.28 -3.20 9.34
CA TYR A 75 4.07 -2.01 9.68
C TYR A 75 3.49 -0.72 9.11
N MET A 76 2.81 -0.80 7.97
CA MET A 76 2.05 0.33 7.44
C MET A 76 0.89 0.70 8.36
N ILE A 77 0.24 -0.28 8.99
CA ILE A 77 -0.80 -0.07 10.01
C ILE A 77 -0.16 0.52 11.27
N PHE A 78 0.89 -0.10 11.82
CA PHE A 78 1.60 0.37 13.01
C PHE A 78 2.12 1.81 12.85
N GLY A 79 2.59 2.15 11.65
CA GLY A 79 3.04 3.47 11.30
C GLY A 79 1.94 4.48 10.93
N ASN A 80 0.70 4.05 10.74
CA ASN A 80 -0.36 4.88 10.15
C ASN A 80 0.07 5.51 8.81
N VAL A 81 0.71 4.71 7.94
CA VAL A 81 1.43 5.21 6.77
C VAL A 81 0.48 5.66 5.67
N LEU A 82 0.48 6.95 5.39
CA LEU A 82 -0.20 7.57 4.25
C LEU A 82 0.75 8.57 3.57
N ARG A 83 1.08 8.34 2.31
CA ARG A 83 1.87 9.31 1.54
C ARG A 83 1.06 10.58 1.34
N ASN A 84 1.68 11.72 1.63
CA ASN A 84 1.05 13.05 1.57
C ASN A 84 -0.26 13.11 2.40
N ASN A 85 -0.34 12.34 3.50
CA ASN A 85 -1.51 12.21 4.37
C ASN A 85 -2.79 11.72 3.65
N CYS A 86 -2.66 11.17 2.46
CA CYS A 86 -3.79 10.80 1.60
C CYS A 86 -3.68 9.37 1.08
N TYR A 87 -2.61 9.04 0.38
CA TYR A 87 -2.48 7.82 -0.40
C TYR A 87 -1.87 6.66 0.40
N PRO A 88 -2.54 5.50 0.49
CA PRO A 88 -2.05 4.36 1.27
C PRO A 88 -0.91 3.57 0.62
N ILE A 89 -0.28 4.08 -0.44
CA ILE A 89 0.85 3.50 -1.19
C ILE A 89 0.67 2.01 -1.57
N SER A 90 -0.55 1.63 -1.91
CA SER A 90 -0.93 0.26 -2.22
C SER A 90 -0.04 -0.38 -3.28
N VAL A 91 0.07 0.23 -4.46
CA VAL A 91 0.88 -0.29 -5.58
C VAL A 91 2.37 -0.34 -5.22
N SER A 92 2.90 0.68 -4.55
CA SER A 92 4.34 0.76 -4.29
C SER A 92 4.82 -0.39 -3.40
N SER A 93 4.12 -0.65 -2.31
CA SER A 93 4.45 -1.73 -1.39
C SER A 93 4.22 -3.10 -2.03
N GLU A 94 3.13 -3.26 -2.77
CA GLU A 94 2.74 -4.51 -3.43
C GLU A 94 3.78 -4.99 -4.45
N ARG A 95 4.26 -4.09 -5.33
CA ARG A 95 5.21 -4.43 -6.40
C ARG A 95 6.51 -5.01 -5.87
N ILE A 96 6.97 -4.56 -4.72
CA ILE A 96 8.18 -5.07 -4.08
C ILE A 96 8.02 -6.55 -3.72
N PHE A 97 6.90 -6.92 -3.11
CA PHE A 97 6.65 -8.32 -2.70
C PHE A 97 6.39 -9.22 -3.89
N GLN A 98 5.73 -8.71 -4.93
CA GLN A 98 5.63 -9.41 -6.21
C GLN A 98 7.00 -9.68 -6.82
N ALA A 99 7.89 -8.68 -6.86
CA ALA A 99 9.23 -8.82 -7.39
C ALA A 99 10.08 -9.81 -6.57
N ILE A 100 10.02 -9.75 -5.24
CA ILE A 100 10.72 -10.71 -4.35
C ILE A 100 10.30 -12.15 -4.65
N ALA A 101 9.00 -12.41 -4.76
CA ALA A 101 8.47 -13.74 -5.04
C ALA A 101 8.92 -14.26 -6.41
N ILE A 102 8.85 -13.42 -7.42
CA ILE A 102 9.29 -13.75 -8.79
C ILE A 102 10.80 -14.03 -8.85
N ALA A 103 11.61 -13.22 -8.16
CA ALA A 103 13.06 -13.43 -8.09
C ALA A 103 13.42 -14.74 -7.37
N ARG A 104 12.71 -15.09 -6.30
CA ARG A 104 12.87 -16.37 -5.59
C ARG A 104 12.54 -17.54 -6.52
N TYR A 105 11.42 -17.49 -7.21
CA TYR A 105 11.01 -18.51 -8.15
C TYR A 105 12.01 -18.66 -9.30
N ALA A 106 12.50 -17.57 -9.86
CA ALA A 106 13.52 -17.59 -10.91
C ALA A 106 14.80 -18.30 -10.47
N LYS A 107 15.25 -18.06 -9.24
CA LYS A 107 16.41 -18.75 -8.65
C LYS A 107 16.13 -20.24 -8.42
N GLU A 108 14.94 -20.58 -7.94
CA GLU A 108 14.53 -21.98 -7.67
C GLU A 108 14.59 -22.84 -8.93
N ILE A 109 14.10 -22.32 -10.07
CA ILE A 109 14.11 -23.07 -11.32
C ILE A 109 15.41 -22.92 -12.12
N GLY A 110 16.37 -22.13 -11.64
CA GLY A 110 17.62 -21.84 -12.33
C GLY A 110 17.37 -21.10 -13.66
N ALA A 111 16.60 -20.02 -13.62
CA ALA A 111 16.32 -19.18 -14.78
C ALA A 111 17.56 -18.36 -15.18
N ASP A 112 17.78 -18.23 -16.50
CA ASP A 112 18.83 -17.39 -17.07
C ASP A 112 18.41 -15.90 -17.09
N ALA A 113 17.09 -15.63 -17.16
CA ALA A 113 16.53 -14.28 -17.19
C ALA A 113 15.21 -14.14 -16.43
N ILE A 114 14.91 -12.90 -16.03
CA ILE A 114 13.59 -12.47 -15.54
C ILE A 114 13.11 -11.36 -16.46
N ALA A 115 11.84 -11.42 -16.90
CA ALA A 115 11.24 -10.41 -17.74
C ALA A 115 10.01 -9.77 -17.09
N HIS A 116 9.77 -8.48 -17.36
CA HIS A 116 8.55 -7.79 -16.98
C HIS A 116 8.09 -6.80 -18.05
N GLY A 117 6.80 -6.45 -18.05
CA GLY A 117 6.16 -5.57 -19.03
C GLY A 117 6.09 -4.09 -18.61
N SER A 118 6.86 -3.63 -17.62
CA SER A 118 6.76 -2.24 -17.18
C SER A 118 7.34 -1.27 -18.21
N THR A 119 6.61 -0.18 -18.46
CA THR A 119 7.03 0.89 -19.36
C THR A 119 8.06 1.82 -18.72
N GLY A 120 8.80 2.59 -19.53
CA GLY A 120 9.79 3.56 -19.05
C GLY A 120 9.21 4.81 -18.37
N ALA A 121 7.89 5.01 -18.42
CA ALA A 121 7.25 6.20 -17.88
C ALA A 121 6.85 6.07 -16.39
N GLY A 122 6.65 4.84 -15.90
CA GLY A 122 6.15 4.58 -14.55
C GLY A 122 7.26 4.21 -13.54
N ASN A 123 6.85 4.09 -12.28
CA ASN A 123 7.73 3.68 -11.19
C ASN A 123 7.99 2.16 -11.16
N ASP A 124 7.09 1.37 -11.73
CA ASP A 124 7.12 -0.10 -11.57
C ASP A 124 8.37 -0.73 -12.16
N GLN A 125 8.90 -0.18 -13.27
CA GLN A 125 10.19 -0.60 -13.82
C GLN A 125 11.32 -0.54 -12.77
N ILE A 126 11.35 0.55 -11.98
CA ILE A 126 12.38 0.75 -10.96
C ILE A 126 12.19 -0.27 -9.82
N ARG A 127 10.94 -0.49 -9.41
CA ARG A 127 10.60 -1.42 -8.33
C ARG A 127 10.98 -2.85 -8.66
N PHE A 128 10.69 -3.29 -9.89
CA PHE A 128 11.07 -4.62 -10.36
C PHE A 128 12.58 -4.75 -10.52
N ASP A 129 13.21 -3.85 -11.28
CA ASP A 129 14.64 -3.94 -11.58
C ASP A 129 15.50 -3.89 -10.33
N MET A 130 15.28 -2.92 -9.42
CA MET A 130 16.04 -2.82 -8.19
C MET A 130 15.91 -4.08 -7.32
N THR A 131 14.68 -4.60 -7.20
CA THR A 131 14.45 -5.82 -6.42
C THR A 131 15.12 -7.02 -7.08
N PHE A 132 15.05 -7.18 -8.40
CA PHE A 132 15.67 -8.28 -9.12
C PHE A 132 17.19 -8.24 -9.04
N LEU A 133 17.81 -7.07 -9.19
CA LEU A 133 19.26 -6.89 -9.06
C LEU A 133 19.78 -7.34 -7.69
N VAL A 134 19.02 -7.12 -6.63
CA VAL A 134 19.41 -7.51 -5.27
C VAL A 134 19.07 -8.97 -4.98
N MET A 135 17.86 -9.43 -5.37
CA MET A 135 17.36 -10.75 -4.99
C MET A 135 17.82 -11.88 -5.91
N ALA A 136 18.16 -11.56 -7.17
CA ALA A 136 18.62 -12.52 -8.17
C ALA A 136 19.88 -11.99 -8.89
N PRO A 137 20.99 -11.75 -8.17
CA PRO A 137 22.20 -11.21 -8.77
C PRO A 137 22.73 -12.14 -9.87
N GLY A 138 23.08 -11.56 -11.01
CA GLY A 138 23.61 -12.30 -12.18
C GLY A 138 22.55 -12.87 -13.11
N VAL A 139 21.27 -12.77 -12.80
CA VAL A 139 20.15 -13.10 -13.71
C VAL A 139 19.91 -11.90 -14.64
N GLU A 140 19.79 -12.16 -15.96
CA GLU A 140 19.50 -11.12 -16.95
C GLU A 140 18.09 -10.54 -16.73
N ILE A 141 17.93 -9.21 -16.83
CA ILE A 141 16.61 -8.54 -16.76
C ILE A 141 16.20 -8.14 -18.18
N ILE A 142 15.06 -8.63 -18.64
CA ILE A 142 14.52 -8.37 -19.99
C ILE A 142 13.28 -7.48 -19.89
N THR A 143 13.25 -6.36 -20.61
CA THR A 143 12.19 -5.36 -20.56
C THR A 143 11.80 -4.89 -21.96
N LEU A 144 11.17 -5.79 -22.72
CA LEU A 144 10.91 -5.57 -24.16
C LEU A 144 10.11 -4.30 -24.44
N THR A 145 9.05 -4.04 -23.69
CA THR A 145 8.17 -2.87 -23.85
C THR A 145 8.94 -1.57 -23.63
N ARG A 146 9.75 -1.50 -22.57
CA ARG A 146 10.58 -0.33 -22.24
C ARG A 146 11.68 -0.12 -23.26
N ASP A 147 12.45 -1.16 -23.56
CA ASP A 147 13.69 -1.04 -24.33
C ASP A 147 13.39 -0.75 -25.80
N LYS A 148 12.31 -1.30 -26.33
CA LYS A 148 11.85 -1.06 -27.71
C LYS A 148 10.89 0.14 -27.82
N LYS A 149 10.49 0.75 -26.70
CA LYS A 149 9.51 1.87 -26.65
C LYS A 149 8.21 1.53 -27.39
N LEU A 150 7.72 0.30 -27.21
CA LEU A 150 6.54 -0.19 -27.90
C LEU A 150 5.29 0.60 -27.49
N THR A 151 4.47 0.88 -28.47
CA THR A 151 3.13 1.42 -28.26
C THR A 151 2.14 0.29 -28.00
N ARG A 152 1.06 0.56 -27.27
CA ARG A 152 -0.03 -0.41 -27.05
C ARG A 152 -0.58 -0.98 -28.37
N LYS A 153 -0.62 -0.17 -29.42
CA LYS A 153 -1.10 -0.62 -30.73
C LYS A 153 -0.16 -1.67 -31.34
N GLU A 154 1.16 -1.44 -31.30
CA GLU A 154 2.14 -2.39 -31.80
C GLU A 154 2.08 -3.73 -31.08
N GLU A 155 1.88 -3.70 -29.74
CA GLU A 155 1.73 -4.93 -28.95
C GLU A 155 0.42 -5.68 -29.28
N VAL A 156 -0.70 -4.96 -29.45
CA VAL A 156 -1.99 -5.55 -29.86
C VAL A 156 -1.90 -6.14 -31.27
N ASP A 157 -1.35 -5.38 -32.23
CA ASP A 157 -1.18 -5.84 -33.61
C ASP A 157 -0.33 -7.11 -33.66
N TYR A 158 0.78 -7.14 -32.90
CA TYR A 158 1.66 -8.31 -32.81
C TYR A 158 0.93 -9.55 -32.25
N LEU A 159 0.18 -9.40 -31.15
CA LEU A 159 -0.59 -10.50 -30.56
C LEU A 159 -1.65 -11.04 -31.52
N ASN A 160 -2.37 -10.15 -32.23
CA ASN A 160 -3.38 -10.52 -33.22
C ASN A 160 -2.78 -11.26 -34.41
N GLU A 161 -1.65 -10.78 -34.97
CA GLU A 161 -0.92 -11.44 -36.05
C GLU A 161 -0.48 -12.87 -35.72
N HIS A 162 -0.27 -13.15 -34.42
CA HIS A 162 0.13 -14.45 -33.93
C HIS A 162 -1.00 -15.27 -33.30
N GLY A 163 -2.26 -14.86 -33.55
CA GLY A 163 -3.45 -15.63 -33.20
C GLY A 163 -3.95 -15.52 -31.77
N PHE A 164 -3.45 -14.54 -31.00
CA PHE A 164 -3.96 -14.25 -29.67
C PHE A 164 -4.85 -12.99 -29.69
N PHE A 165 -6.15 -13.20 -29.58
CA PHE A 165 -7.15 -12.14 -29.63
C PHE A 165 -7.72 -11.91 -28.23
N ALA A 166 -7.42 -10.75 -27.65
CA ALA A 166 -8.01 -10.29 -26.40
C ALA A 166 -8.39 -8.81 -26.52
N ASP A 167 -9.45 -8.42 -25.84
CA ASP A 167 -9.93 -7.04 -25.89
C ASP A 167 -9.10 -6.14 -24.96
N PHE A 168 -7.98 -5.65 -25.46
CA PHE A 168 -7.14 -4.67 -24.77
C PHE A 168 -7.49 -3.21 -25.11
N THR A 169 -8.50 -2.98 -25.96
CA THR A 169 -8.76 -1.66 -26.57
C THR A 169 -9.60 -0.74 -25.71
N LYS A 170 -10.32 -1.27 -24.72
CA LYS A 170 -11.34 -0.52 -23.96
C LYS A 170 -10.86 0.11 -22.67
N LEU A 171 -9.58 0.02 -22.32
CA LEU A 171 -9.12 0.51 -21.03
C LEU A 171 -8.69 1.99 -21.11
N LYS A 172 -9.66 2.89 -20.85
CA LYS A 172 -9.40 4.31 -20.58
C LYS A 172 -8.49 4.50 -19.36
N TYR A 173 -8.59 3.58 -18.40
CA TYR A 173 -7.83 3.56 -17.17
C TYR A 173 -6.94 2.33 -17.08
N SER A 174 -5.82 2.47 -16.38
CA SER A 174 -4.99 1.35 -15.93
C SER A 174 -5.25 1.12 -14.45
N TYR A 175 -5.57 -0.12 -14.09
CA TYR A 175 -5.89 -0.53 -12.74
C TYR A 175 -4.80 -1.43 -12.15
N ASN A 176 -4.49 -1.19 -10.87
CA ASN A 176 -3.68 -2.10 -10.07
C ASN A 176 -4.49 -2.45 -8.83
N VAL A 177 -4.96 -3.69 -8.76
CA VAL A 177 -5.83 -4.19 -7.68
C VAL A 177 -5.01 -5.05 -6.74
N GLY A 178 -5.11 -4.78 -5.45
CA GLY A 178 -4.48 -5.57 -4.40
C GLY A 178 -5.28 -5.50 -3.10
N ILE A 179 -4.84 -6.25 -2.10
CA ILE A 179 -5.53 -6.30 -0.79
C ILE A 179 -5.53 -4.93 -0.08
N TRP A 180 -4.54 -4.08 -0.35
CA TRP A 180 -4.39 -2.76 0.29
C TRP A 180 -4.99 -1.61 -0.52
N GLY A 181 -5.87 -1.93 -1.46
CA GLY A 181 -6.61 -0.98 -2.29
C GLY A 181 -6.29 -1.09 -3.78
N THR A 182 -7.04 -0.36 -4.56
CA THR A 182 -6.93 -0.26 -6.02
C THR A 182 -6.39 1.10 -6.40
N SER A 183 -5.35 1.14 -7.23
CA SER A 183 -4.88 2.37 -7.86
C SER A 183 -5.38 2.48 -9.29
N ILE A 184 -5.74 3.71 -9.70
CA ILE A 184 -6.34 4.03 -10.98
C ILE A 184 -5.48 5.11 -11.66
N CYS A 185 -5.01 4.86 -12.87
CA CYS A 185 -4.20 5.80 -13.64
C CYS A 185 -4.82 6.08 -15.01
N GLY A 186 -4.60 7.27 -15.55
CA GLY A 186 -5.09 7.70 -16.86
C GLY A 186 -6.42 8.45 -16.81
N GLY A 187 -7.08 8.56 -17.95
CA GLY A 187 -8.36 9.26 -18.08
C GLY A 187 -8.29 10.72 -17.60
N GLU A 188 -9.29 11.14 -16.84
CA GLU A 188 -9.44 12.49 -16.30
C GLU A 188 -8.30 12.93 -15.37
N LEU A 189 -7.54 11.99 -14.82
CA LEU A 189 -6.38 12.33 -13.97
C LEU A 189 -5.25 13.05 -14.71
N LEU A 190 -5.26 13.02 -16.05
CA LEU A 190 -4.31 13.76 -16.88
C LEU A 190 -4.60 15.27 -16.88
N ASP A 191 -5.83 15.67 -16.57
CA ASP A 191 -6.23 17.07 -16.39
C ASP A 191 -6.30 17.42 -14.90
N PRO A 192 -5.47 18.33 -14.37
CA PRO A 192 -5.43 18.65 -12.95
C PRO A 192 -6.72 19.25 -12.39
N THR A 193 -7.62 19.73 -13.25
CA THR A 193 -8.90 20.33 -12.87
C THR A 193 -10.04 19.31 -12.75
N GLN A 194 -9.81 18.06 -13.15
CA GLN A 194 -10.84 17.01 -13.17
C GLN A 194 -10.60 15.95 -12.10
N GLY A 195 -11.68 15.41 -11.53
CA GLY A 195 -11.67 14.21 -10.70
C GLY A 195 -12.07 12.98 -11.50
N LEU A 196 -11.91 11.79 -10.90
CA LEU A 196 -12.41 10.55 -11.47
C LEU A 196 -13.96 10.52 -11.41
N PRO A 197 -14.64 10.17 -12.50
CA PRO A 197 -16.09 9.95 -12.48
C PRO A 197 -16.43 8.63 -11.75
N GLU A 198 -17.67 8.46 -11.36
CA GLU A 198 -18.13 7.28 -10.60
C GLU A 198 -17.89 5.94 -11.35
N ASP A 199 -17.98 5.94 -12.66
CA ASP A 199 -17.76 4.76 -13.51
C ASP A 199 -16.27 4.39 -13.68
N ALA A 200 -15.36 5.24 -13.21
CA ALA A 200 -13.94 4.92 -13.16
C ALA A 200 -13.56 4.00 -11.97
N TYR A 201 -14.40 3.91 -10.95
CA TYR A 201 -14.15 3.04 -9.80
C TYR A 201 -14.66 1.62 -10.06
N LEU A 202 -13.82 0.61 -9.74
CA LEU A 202 -14.17 -0.80 -10.01
C LEU A 202 -15.32 -1.32 -9.16
N LYS A 203 -15.44 -0.80 -7.93
CA LYS A 203 -16.54 -1.14 -7.03
C LYS A 203 -17.69 -0.18 -7.25
N HIS A 204 -18.47 -0.44 -8.30
CA HIS A 204 -19.69 0.30 -8.60
C HIS A 204 -20.75 0.02 -7.53
N VAL A 205 -20.76 0.82 -6.50
CA VAL A 205 -21.77 0.74 -5.45
C VAL A 205 -22.53 2.06 -5.38
N THR A 206 -23.85 1.97 -5.36
CA THR A 206 -24.64 3.06 -4.80
C THR A 206 -24.33 3.08 -3.32
N ALA A 207 -23.72 4.18 -2.85
CA ALA A 207 -23.38 4.31 -1.44
C ALA A 207 -24.60 4.09 -0.57
N LYS A 208 -24.45 3.27 0.50
CA LYS A 208 -25.53 3.07 1.47
C LYS A 208 -25.87 4.41 2.10
N GLU A 209 -27.17 4.74 2.12
CA GLU A 209 -27.68 5.98 2.71
C GLU A 209 -27.71 5.94 4.24
N GLN A 210 -27.98 4.75 4.82
CA GLN A 210 -28.11 4.59 6.27
C GLN A 210 -26.73 4.53 6.94
N GLU A 211 -26.49 5.42 7.89
CA GLU A 211 -25.30 5.40 8.75
C GLU A 211 -25.21 4.10 9.55
N SER A 212 -23.99 3.63 9.79
CA SER A 212 -23.72 2.49 10.68
C SER A 212 -22.43 2.68 11.47
N LEU A 213 -22.31 1.96 12.57
CA LEU A 213 -21.08 1.89 13.33
C LEU A 213 -20.22 0.73 12.83
N LEU A 214 -18.92 1.00 12.71
CA LEU A 214 -17.88 0.00 12.47
C LEU A 214 -16.97 -0.02 13.70
N LYS A 215 -16.80 -1.20 14.29
CA LYS A 215 -15.86 -1.45 15.39
C LYS A 215 -14.70 -2.24 14.87
N ILE A 216 -13.48 -1.73 15.03
CA ILE A 216 -12.24 -2.45 14.68
C ILE A 216 -11.50 -2.73 15.98
N GLN A 217 -11.27 -4.01 16.28
CA GLN A 217 -10.59 -4.47 17.47
C GLN A 217 -9.11 -4.70 17.17
N PHE A 218 -8.26 -4.14 18.01
CA PHE A 218 -6.82 -4.28 17.92
C PHE A 218 -6.24 -4.97 19.15
N GLU A 219 -5.26 -5.83 18.95
CA GLU A 219 -4.40 -6.37 19.99
C GLU A 219 -2.93 -6.10 19.59
N LYS A 220 -2.24 -5.30 20.41
CA LYS A 220 -0.85 -4.86 20.13
C LYS A 220 -0.69 -4.31 18.72
N GLY A 221 -1.65 -3.50 18.27
CA GLY A 221 -1.68 -2.86 16.96
C GLY A 221 -2.19 -3.73 15.81
N GLU A 222 -2.31 -5.04 15.98
CA GLU A 222 -2.84 -5.94 14.95
C GLU A 222 -4.36 -6.07 15.04
N ILE A 223 -5.02 -6.15 13.88
CA ILE A 223 -6.48 -6.30 13.80
C ILE A 223 -6.87 -7.72 14.24
N VAL A 224 -7.71 -7.85 15.28
CA VAL A 224 -8.18 -9.13 15.79
C VAL A 224 -9.69 -9.30 15.70
N GLY A 225 -10.42 -8.27 15.33
CA GLY A 225 -11.87 -8.33 15.19
C GLY A 225 -12.46 -7.17 14.40
N VAL A 226 -13.61 -7.41 13.80
CA VAL A 226 -14.42 -6.44 13.06
C VAL A 226 -15.87 -6.61 13.50
N ASN A 227 -16.46 -5.59 14.11
CA ASN A 227 -17.75 -5.64 14.79
C ASN A 227 -17.76 -6.77 15.85
N ASP A 228 -18.61 -7.77 15.68
CA ASP A 228 -18.75 -8.90 16.63
C ASP A 228 -18.00 -10.16 16.15
N GLU A 229 -17.30 -10.07 15.01
CA GLU A 229 -16.56 -11.19 14.41
C GLU A 229 -15.07 -11.11 14.77
N LYS A 230 -14.49 -12.24 15.21
CA LYS A 230 -13.05 -12.37 15.46
C LYS A 230 -12.33 -12.96 14.26
N PHE A 231 -11.10 -12.51 14.06
CA PHE A 231 -10.25 -12.93 12.94
C PHE A 231 -8.86 -13.36 13.43
N ASP A 232 -8.53 -14.62 13.21
CA ASP A 232 -7.16 -15.11 13.36
C ASP A 232 -6.32 -14.75 12.12
N ASP A 233 -6.96 -14.68 10.97
CA ASP A 233 -6.36 -14.28 9.69
C ASP A 233 -6.57 -12.77 9.47
N ARG A 234 -5.49 -12.00 9.54
CA ARG A 234 -5.50 -10.54 9.39
C ARG A 234 -5.84 -10.09 7.97
N VAL A 235 -5.49 -10.90 6.98
CA VAL A 235 -5.84 -10.66 5.57
C VAL A 235 -7.36 -10.68 5.41
N LYS A 236 -8.05 -11.66 6.00
CA LYS A 236 -9.51 -11.72 5.98
C LYS A 236 -10.17 -10.58 6.72
N ALA A 237 -9.57 -10.12 7.83
CA ALA A 237 -10.07 -8.94 8.53
C ALA A 237 -9.99 -7.68 7.65
N ILE A 238 -8.88 -7.47 6.94
CA ILE A 238 -8.71 -6.36 5.99
C ILE A 238 -9.76 -6.46 4.88
N GLN A 239 -9.95 -7.65 4.28
CA GLN A 239 -10.97 -7.88 3.25
C GLN A 239 -12.38 -7.58 3.74
N LYS A 240 -12.69 -7.95 5.00
CA LYS A 240 -14.00 -7.65 5.61
C LYS A 240 -14.23 -6.16 5.80
N ILE A 241 -13.21 -5.44 6.26
CA ILE A 241 -13.28 -3.98 6.40
C ILE A 241 -13.43 -3.31 5.02
N GLU A 242 -12.72 -3.82 4.01
CA GLU A 242 -12.84 -3.32 2.63
C GLU A 242 -14.26 -3.52 2.09
N GLU A 243 -14.86 -4.70 2.27
CA GLU A 243 -16.25 -4.98 1.86
C GLU A 243 -17.23 -3.98 2.50
N ILE A 244 -17.11 -3.79 3.83
CA ILE A 244 -17.97 -2.88 4.58
C ILE A 244 -17.78 -1.44 4.10
N GLY A 245 -16.54 -0.94 4.07
CA GLY A 245 -16.24 0.45 3.70
C GLY A 245 -16.56 0.79 2.25
N ALA A 246 -16.27 -0.13 1.32
CA ALA A 246 -16.59 0.04 -0.09
C ALA A 246 -18.10 0.16 -0.33
N SER A 247 -18.95 -0.50 0.49
CA SER A 247 -20.40 -0.37 0.39
C SER A 247 -20.92 1.04 0.68
N TYR A 248 -20.08 1.90 1.27
CA TYR A 248 -20.34 3.33 1.49
C TYR A 248 -19.57 4.23 0.52
N ALA A 249 -18.90 3.67 -0.49
CA ALA A 249 -17.99 4.40 -1.39
C ALA A 249 -16.88 5.17 -0.65
N ILE A 250 -16.45 4.66 0.51
CA ILE A 250 -15.36 5.24 1.31
C ILE A 250 -14.00 4.93 0.66
N GLY A 251 -13.01 5.80 0.86
CA GLY A 251 -11.63 5.58 0.44
C GLY A 251 -11.34 5.93 -1.01
N ARG A 252 -12.22 6.65 -1.69
CA ARG A 252 -12.05 7.17 -3.05
C ARG A 252 -11.42 8.56 -3.01
N ASP A 253 -10.28 8.71 -3.69
CA ASP A 253 -9.55 9.99 -3.72
C ASP A 253 -8.51 9.98 -4.84
N ALA A 254 -7.78 11.09 -5.00
CA ALA A 254 -6.65 11.20 -5.92
C ALA A 254 -5.45 11.84 -5.20
N ASN A 255 -4.30 11.22 -5.32
CA ASN A 255 -3.03 11.75 -4.82
C ASN A 255 -2.24 12.43 -5.93
N VAL A 256 -1.63 13.55 -5.60
CA VAL A 256 -0.61 14.22 -6.41
C VAL A 256 0.73 14.03 -5.73
N GLY A 257 1.72 13.51 -6.44
CA GLY A 257 3.02 13.26 -5.85
C GLY A 257 4.12 13.08 -6.88
N ASP A 258 5.35 13.02 -6.38
CA ASP A 258 6.51 12.77 -7.22
C ASP A 258 6.63 11.27 -7.52
N THR A 259 6.92 10.96 -8.77
CA THR A 259 7.45 9.65 -9.13
C THR A 259 8.89 9.51 -8.63
N ILE A 260 9.41 8.27 -8.58
CA ILE A 260 10.80 8.01 -8.17
C ILE A 260 11.79 8.77 -9.07
N ILE A 261 11.44 8.97 -10.34
CA ILE A 261 12.25 9.72 -11.32
C ILE A 261 12.02 11.24 -11.27
N GLY A 262 11.30 11.75 -10.28
CA GLY A 262 11.14 13.18 -10.02
C GLY A 262 10.07 13.92 -10.86
N ILE A 263 9.20 13.18 -11.56
CA ILE A 263 8.10 13.78 -12.34
C ILE A 263 6.82 13.79 -11.47
N LYS A 264 6.10 14.91 -11.45
CA LYS A 264 4.78 14.99 -10.79
C LYS A 264 3.77 14.12 -11.54
N GLY A 265 3.03 13.32 -10.80
CA GLY A 265 1.96 12.49 -11.33
C GLY A 265 0.72 12.52 -10.44
N ARG A 266 -0.41 12.13 -11.02
CA ARG A 266 -1.66 11.91 -10.30
C ARG A 266 -2.05 10.44 -10.36
N VAL A 267 -2.48 9.91 -9.23
CA VAL A 267 -3.01 8.56 -9.11
C VAL A 267 -4.33 8.63 -8.35
N GLY A 268 -5.39 8.13 -8.97
CA GLY A 268 -6.66 7.89 -8.28
C GLY A 268 -6.59 6.58 -7.54
N PHE A 269 -7.43 6.42 -6.53
CA PHE A 269 -7.51 5.16 -5.80
C PHE A 269 -8.89 4.96 -5.15
N GLU A 270 -9.21 3.70 -4.91
CA GLU A 270 -10.25 3.27 -3.98
C GLU A 270 -9.63 2.29 -2.98
N ALA A 271 -9.67 2.65 -1.70
CA ALA A 271 -8.93 1.98 -0.64
C ALA A 271 -9.67 2.16 0.70
N ALA A 272 -10.84 1.54 0.84
CA ALA A 272 -11.70 1.72 2.01
C ALA A 272 -11.03 1.15 3.26
N ALA A 273 -10.53 -0.10 3.20
CA ALA A 273 -9.86 -0.72 4.34
C ALA A 273 -8.67 0.08 4.86
N PRO A 274 -7.68 0.47 4.02
CA PRO A 274 -6.56 1.28 4.49
C PRO A 274 -6.98 2.56 5.20
N LYS A 275 -7.94 3.30 4.65
CA LYS A 275 -8.40 4.56 5.24
C LYS A 275 -9.08 4.33 6.59
N LEU A 276 -9.96 3.34 6.69
CA LEU A 276 -10.67 3.01 7.92
C LEU A 276 -9.73 2.45 8.99
N ILE A 277 -8.85 1.52 8.61
CA ILE A 277 -7.90 0.88 9.54
C ILE A 277 -6.92 1.90 10.11
N ILE A 278 -6.31 2.72 9.25
CA ILE A 278 -5.32 3.71 9.67
C ILE A 278 -5.94 4.74 10.61
N GLU A 279 -7.14 5.24 10.32
CA GLU A 279 -7.78 6.22 11.22
C GLU A 279 -8.26 5.59 12.53
N ALA A 280 -8.78 4.35 12.50
CA ALA A 280 -9.15 3.61 13.71
C ALA A 280 -7.93 3.33 14.60
N HIS A 281 -6.83 2.87 13.99
CA HIS A 281 -5.58 2.60 14.69
C HIS A 281 -4.97 3.88 15.29
N ARG A 282 -4.91 4.96 14.50
CA ARG A 282 -4.44 6.28 14.95
C ARG A 282 -5.27 6.82 16.11
N LEU A 283 -6.60 6.62 16.07
CA LEU A 283 -7.48 7.03 17.17
C LEU A 283 -7.13 6.30 18.47
N LEU A 284 -6.91 4.99 18.39
CA LEU A 284 -6.52 4.18 19.55
C LEU A 284 -5.13 4.57 20.08
N GLU A 285 -4.16 4.80 19.20
CA GLU A 285 -2.82 5.25 19.59
C GLU A 285 -2.81 6.59 20.33
N LYS A 286 -3.63 7.56 19.91
CA LYS A 286 -3.75 8.86 20.60
C LYS A 286 -4.09 8.72 22.07
N SER A 287 -4.81 7.66 22.43
CA SER A 287 -5.24 7.41 23.80
C SER A 287 -4.29 6.48 24.59
N THR A 288 -3.46 5.68 23.89
CA THR A 288 -2.65 4.63 24.53
C THR A 288 -1.16 4.89 24.51
N LEU A 289 -0.66 5.80 23.65
CA LEU A 289 0.74 6.17 23.56
C LEU A 289 1.02 7.47 24.30
N SER A 290 2.22 7.56 24.88
CA SER A 290 2.71 8.83 25.41
C SER A 290 3.01 9.82 24.28
N LYS A 291 3.00 11.13 24.61
CA LYS A 291 3.30 12.20 23.68
C LYS A 291 4.55 11.93 22.83
N TRP A 292 5.66 11.56 23.48
CA TRP A 292 6.95 11.38 22.78
C TRP A 292 7.00 10.07 21.97
N GLN A 293 6.29 9.01 22.39
CA GLN A 293 6.16 7.81 21.58
C GLN A 293 5.44 8.12 20.25
N GLN A 294 4.36 8.90 20.27
CA GLN A 294 3.66 9.30 19.02
C GLN A 294 4.59 10.09 18.10
N TYR A 295 5.27 11.13 18.61
CA TYR A 295 6.15 11.96 17.80
C TYR A 295 7.26 11.16 17.11
N TRP A 296 7.96 10.30 17.85
CA TRP A 296 9.03 9.49 17.28
C TRP A 296 8.53 8.45 16.31
N LYS A 297 7.44 7.76 16.66
CA LYS A 297 6.82 6.76 15.78
C LYS A 297 6.42 7.38 14.45
N ASP A 298 5.76 8.54 14.45
CA ASP A 298 5.31 9.21 13.23
C ASP A 298 6.48 9.61 12.33
N GLN A 299 7.61 10.08 12.92
CA GLN A 299 8.81 10.38 12.13
C GLN A 299 9.37 9.12 11.44
N VAL A 300 9.51 8.05 12.19
CA VAL A 300 10.05 6.79 11.68
C VAL A 300 9.10 6.15 10.65
N ALA A 301 7.80 6.24 10.87
CA ALA A 301 6.78 5.74 9.95
C ALA A 301 6.77 6.49 8.60
N ASN A 302 7.03 7.79 8.61
CA ASN A 302 7.17 8.56 7.37
C ASN A 302 8.35 8.04 6.52
N TRP A 303 9.47 7.70 7.15
CA TRP A 303 10.61 7.08 6.46
C TRP A 303 10.27 5.69 5.96
N TYR A 304 9.56 4.86 6.74
CA TYR A 304 9.09 3.55 6.28
C TYR A 304 8.29 3.66 4.99
N GLY A 305 7.29 4.56 4.95
CA GLY A 305 6.48 4.83 3.77
C GLY A 305 7.30 5.35 2.58
N MET A 306 8.30 6.20 2.85
CA MET A 306 9.20 6.71 1.81
C MET A 306 10.04 5.57 1.21
N PHE A 307 10.68 4.74 2.02
CA PHE A 307 11.46 3.60 1.54
C PHE A 307 10.62 2.61 0.73
N LEU A 308 9.38 2.32 1.15
CA LEU A 308 8.47 1.52 0.33
C LEU A 308 8.17 2.18 -1.01
N HIS A 309 7.90 3.48 -1.02
CA HIS A 309 7.61 4.18 -2.28
C HIS A 309 8.79 4.19 -3.23
N GLU A 310 10.00 4.44 -2.71
CA GLU A 310 11.26 4.55 -3.47
C GLU A 310 11.89 3.18 -3.78
N SER A 311 11.19 2.07 -3.51
CA SER A 311 11.70 0.70 -3.72
C SER A 311 12.93 0.33 -2.88
N GLN A 312 13.08 0.96 -1.72
CA GLN A 312 14.21 0.77 -0.81
C GLN A 312 13.85 -0.18 0.35
N TYR A 313 12.87 -1.06 0.17
CA TYR A 313 12.46 -2.00 1.22
C TYR A 313 13.61 -2.93 1.69
N LEU A 314 14.55 -3.24 0.81
CA LEU A 314 15.70 -4.10 1.12
C LEU A 314 16.86 -3.35 1.82
N GLU A 315 16.69 -2.08 2.15
CA GLU A 315 17.67 -1.32 2.93
C GLU A 315 17.82 -1.89 4.35
N PRO A 316 19.06 -2.03 4.85
CA PRO A 316 19.33 -2.59 6.18
C PRO A 316 18.66 -1.86 7.35
N VAL A 317 18.29 -0.59 7.17
CA VAL A 317 17.57 0.20 8.18
C VAL A 317 16.09 -0.20 8.33
N MET A 318 15.51 -0.91 7.35
CA MET A 318 14.09 -1.28 7.41
C MET A 318 13.75 -2.16 8.61
N PRO A 319 14.50 -3.24 8.93
CA PRO A 319 14.28 -4.01 10.16
C PRO A 319 14.40 -3.19 11.45
N ASP A 320 15.26 -2.18 11.50
CA ASP A 320 15.38 -1.30 12.68
C ASP A 320 14.13 -0.45 12.86
N ILE A 321 13.60 0.09 11.77
CA ILE A 321 12.33 0.82 11.74
C ILE A 321 11.18 -0.10 12.17
N GLU A 322 11.09 -1.30 11.63
CA GLU A 322 10.06 -2.30 11.94
C GLU A 322 10.11 -2.71 13.42
N ALA A 323 11.29 -2.86 14.00
CA ALA A 323 11.47 -3.14 15.41
C ALA A 323 10.94 -1.99 16.29
N MET A 324 11.22 -0.75 15.92
CA MET A 324 10.70 0.43 16.63
C MET A 324 9.19 0.52 16.53
N LEU A 325 8.61 0.35 15.33
CA LEU A 325 7.17 0.33 15.12
C LEU A 325 6.51 -0.76 15.97
N THR A 326 7.04 -1.99 15.95
CA THR A 326 6.56 -3.11 16.77
C THR A 326 6.60 -2.78 18.26
N SER A 327 7.73 -2.23 18.74
CA SER A 327 7.88 -1.87 20.15
C SER A 327 6.87 -0.83 20.61
N SER A 328 6.46 0.09 19.73
CA SER A 328 5.46 1.10 20.02
C SER A 328 4.06 0.52 20.27
N GLN A 329 3.77 -0.64 19.71
CA GLN A 329 2.44 -1.23 19.73
C GLN A 329 2.07 -2.03 21.00
N ARG A 330 2.99 -2.18 21.94
CA ARG A 330 2.80 -3.02 23.15
C ARG A 330 1.50 -2.78 23.92
N ASN A 331 1.02 -1.54 23.95
CA ASN A 331 -0.17 -1.12 24.68
C ASN A 331 -1.30 -0.66 23.74
N VAL A 332 -1.12 -0.76 22.43
CA VAL A 332 -2.15 -0.38 21.46
C VAL A 332 -3.14 -1.54 21.31
N THR A 333 -3.99 -1.71 22.34
CA THR A 333 -4.97 -2.78 22.45
C THR A 333 -6.30 -2.19 22.86
N GLY A 334 -7.36 -2.52 22.13
CA GLY A 334 -8.71 -2.02 22.37
C GLY A 334 -9.56 -2.00 21.11
N THR A 335 -10.71 -1.38 21.19
CA THR A 335 -11.66 -1.23 20.10
C THR A 335 -11.75 0.24 19.70
N ALA A 336 -11.52 0.54 18.43
CA ALA A 336 -11.84 1.84 17.84
C ALA A 336 -13.22 1.79 17.17
N ILE A 337 -14.00 2.85 17.32
CA ILE A 337 -15.38 2.96 16.83
C ILE A 337 -15.43 4.09 15.81
N LEU A 338 -15.85 3.74 14.60
CA LEU A 338 -16.07 4.66 13.49
C LEU A 338 -17.57 4.69 13.14
N LYS A 339 -18.07 5.84 12.73
CA LYS A 339 -19.42 5.97 12.16
C LYS A 339 -19.29 6.18 10.65
N LEU A 340 -19.79 5.23 9.89
CA LEU A 340 -19.78 5.22 8.44
C LEU A 340 -20.98 5.97 7.88
N ARG A 341 -20.77 6.73 6.81
CA ARG A 341 -21.78 7.46 6.05
C ARG A 341 -21.41 7.45 4.57
N PRO A 342 -22.34 7.79 3.66
CA PRO A 342 -22.01 7.89 2.23
C PRO A 342 -20.77 8.73 1.98
N TYR A 343 -19.81 8.15 1.28
CA TYR A 343 -18.52 8.77 0.87
C TYR A 343 -17.59 9.19 2.01
N GLY A 344 -17.86 8.80 3.27
CA GLY A 344 -17.03 9.23 4.38
C GLY A 344 -17.29 8.50 5.69
N PHE A 345 -16.55 8.90 6.70
CA PHE A 345 -16.71 8.40 8.07
C PHE A 345 -16.22 9.44 9.07
N GLU A 346 -16.59 9.25 10.33
CA GLU A 346 -16.06 10.00 11.47
C GLU A 346 -15.60 9.06 12.58
N THR A 347 -14.61 9.49 13.34
CA THR A 347 -14.15 8.77 14.54
C THR A 347 -15.09 9.08 15.69
N VAL A 348 -15.62 8.04 16.36
CA VAL A 348 -16.56 8.19 17.49
C VAL A 348 -15.83 8.12 18.83
N GLY A 349 -14.98 7.10 19.00
CA GLY A 349 -14.28 6.89 20.26
C GLY A 349 -13.54 5.56 20.31
N ILE A 350 -13.03 5.25 21.49
CA ILE A 350 -12.33 4.00 21.76
C ILE A 350 -12.84 3.34 23.04
N ASP A 351 -12.61 2.02 23.14
CA ASP A 351 -12.65 1.29 24.39
C ASP A 351 -11.33 0.53 24.59
N SER A 352 -10.57 0.92 25.62
CA SER A 352 -9.28 0.34 25.93
C SER A 352 -8.99 0.36 27.43
N ILE A 353 -8.38 -0.71 27.92
CA ILE A 353 -7.85 -0.77 29.30
C ILE A 353 -6.57 0.06 29.44
N ASN A 354 -5.90 0.38 28.34
CA ASN A 354 -4.64 1.14 28.28
C ASN A 354 -4.88 2.63 28.01
N ASP A 355 -6.12 3.09 28.09
CA ASP A 355 -6.50 4.48 27.84
C ASP A 355 -5.92 5.42 28.91
N LEU A 356 -4.97 6.26 28.49
CA LEU A 356 -4.27 7.21 29.36
C LEU A 356 -5.16 8.38 29.82
N THR A 357 -6.30 8.59 29.18
CA THR A 357 -7.27 9.62 29.60
C THR A 357 -7.97 9.24 30.91
N LYS A 358 -7.94 7.95 31.29
CA LYS A 358 -8.45 7.44 32.55
C LYS A 358 -7.49 7.67 33.74
N SER A 359 -6.46 8.51 33.57
CA SER A 359 -5.53 8.89 34.63
C SER A 359 -6.25 9.57 35.81
N LYS A 360 -5.82 9.22 37.02
CA LYS A 360 -6.32 9.86 38.26
C LYS A 360 -5.57 11.14 38.63
N LEU A 361 -4.57 11.55 37.86
CA LEU A 361 -3.76 12.76 38.12
C LEU A 361 -4.52 14.06 37.82
N GLY A 362 -5.65 13.99 37.13
CA GLY A 362 -6.49 15.14 36.81
C GLY A 362 -7.39 14.86 35.62
N GLU A 363 -8.40 15.68 35.45
CA GLU A 363 -9.34 15.66 34.31
C GLU A 363 -9.06 16.87 33.41
N TYR A 364 -9.06 16.64 32.09
CA TYR A 364 -8.79 17.70 31.12
C TYR A 364 -9.86 18.79 31.20
N GLY A 365 -9.40 20.03 31.41
CA GLY A 365 -10.30 21.20 31.49
C GLY A 365 -10.98 21.41 32.86
N GLU A 366 -10.79 20.48 33.81
CA GLU A 366 -11.39 20.54 35.13
C GLU A 366 -10.32 20.73 36.22
N THR A 367 -10.22 19.80 37.13
CA THR A 367 -9.26 19.85 38.25
C THR A 367 -8.10 18.93 38.00
N GLN A 368 -6.95 19.31 38.53
CA GLN A 368 -5.77 18.47 38.60
C GLN A 368 -5.29 18.33 40.05
N THR A 369 -4.76 17.19 40.41
CA THR A 369 -4.30 16.88 41.77
C THR A 369 -2.79 16.53 41.81
N GLY A 370 -2.14 16.50 40.66
CA GLY A 370 -0.75 16.06 40.52
C GLY A 370 0.30 17.10 40.90
N TRP A 371 -0.07 18.39 40.98
CA TRP A 371 0.81 19.51 41.35
C TRP A 371 0.04 20.71 41.88
N THR A 372 0.75 21.60 42.58
CA THR A 372 0.22 22.87 43.09
C THR A 372 0.33 24.00 42.05
N ALA A 373 -0.40 25.08 42.25
CA ALA A 373 -0.30 26.28 41.40
C ALA A 373 1.12 26.89 41.40
N ASP A 374 1.82 26.83 42.56
CA ASP A 374 3.20 27.39 42.64
C ASP A 374 4.21 26.50 41.91
N GLU A 375 4.11 25.19 41.99
CA GLU A 375 4.91 24.27 41.17
C GLU A 375 4.66 24.50 39.66
N ALA A 376 3.44 24.72 39.24
CA ALA A 376 3.11 25.06 37.84
C ALA A 376 3.73 26.39 37.42
N LYS A 377 3.69 27.45 38.26
CA LYS A 377 4.36 28.74 38.02
C LYS A 377 5.88 28.56 37.91
N GLY A 378 6.48 27.77 38.79
CA GLY A 378 7.89 27.46 38.74
C GLY A 378 8.30 26.77 37.45
N PHE A 379 7.58 25.75 37.04
CA PHE A 379 7.78 25.05 35.76
C PHE A 379 7.67 26.00 34.56
N ILE A 380 6.60 26.82 34.48
CA ILE A 380 6.39 27.78 33.41
C ILE A 380 7.54 28.77 33.30
N LYS A 381 7.98 29.32 34.46
CA LYS A 381 9.12 30.26 34.54
C LYS A 381 10.40 29.66 33.97
N VAL A 382 10.75 28.45 34.37
CA VAL A 382 11.96 27.77 33.90
C VAL A 382 11.82 27.38 32.42
N SER A 383 10.69 26.80 32.04
CA SER A 383 10.42 26.36 30.64
C SER A 383 10.38 27.53 29.66
N SER A 384 10.09 28.75 30.10
CA SER A 384 10.10 29.93 29.26
C SER A 384 11.53 30.51 29.01
N THR A 385 12.53 30.02 29.73
CA THR A 385 13.88 30.56 29.68
C THR A 385 14.48 30.61 28.26
N PRO A 386 14.44 29.56 27.43
CA PRO A 386 14.97 29.64 26.06
C PRO A 386 14.37 30.78 25.24
N LEU A 387 13.04 30.95 25.30
CA LEU A 387 12.34 32.03 24.59
C LEU A 387 12.68 33.39 25.15
N ARG A 388 12.80 33.51 26.47
CA ARG A 388 13.22 34.79 27.15
C ARG A 388 14.63 35.18 26.79
N VAL A 389 15.55 34.22 26.69
CA VAL A 389 16.92 34.46 26.24
C VAL A 389 16.93 34.98 24.81
N TYR A 390 16.25 34.26 23.90
CA TYR A 390 16.20 34.65 22.51
C TYR A 390 15.65 36.07 22.31
N TYR A 391 14.44 36.33 22.81
CA TYR A 391 13.81 37.65 22.67
C TYR A 391 14.40 38.72 23.55
N GLY A 392 15.23 38.38 24.53
CA GLY A 392 16.05 39.33 25.28
C GLY A 392 17.17 39.94 24.43
N ILE A 393 17.72 39.13 23.51
CA ILE A 393 18.77 39.57 22.58
C ILE A 393 18.12 40.17 21.28
N HIS A 394 16.98 39.69 20.87
CA HIS A 394 16.28 40.09 19.65
C HIS A 394 14.91 40.73 19.95
N PRO A 395 14.82 41.87 20.64
CA PRO A 395 13.54 42.42 21.09
C PRO A 395 12.63 42.88 19.94
N ASN A 396 13.21 43.18 18.78
CA ASN A 396 12.45 43.66 17.59
C ASN A 396 11.83 42.52 16.73
N GLU A 397 12.06 41.24 17.09
CA GLU A 397 11.52 40.08 16.42
C GLU A 397 10.25 39.53 17.10
N ARG A 398 9.72 40.22 18.09
CA ARG A 398 8.47 39.87 18.78
C ARG A 398 7.25 40.18 17.95
#